data_dc4e960376de4073c9e0ed1ab3933a62
#
_entry.id   dc4e960376de4073c9e0ed1ab3933a62
#
_cell.length_a   1.000
_cell.length_b   1.000
_cell.length_c   1.000
_cell.angle_alpha   90.00
_cell.angle_beta   90.00
_cell.angle_gamma   90.00
#
_symmetry.space_group_name_H-M   'P 1'
#
loop_
_entity.id
_entity.type
_entity.pdbx_description
1 polymer ?
#
loop_
_entity_poly.entity_id
_entity_poly.type
_entity_poly.pdbx_seq_one_letter_code
_entity_poly.pdbx_strand_id
1 'polypeptide(L)'
;MEIAMSDTSNPTGNPADLLRGDPDRPSAVLPSGDLPDPATTPLDKIDVSDSRLFQQDAWRPYFARLREEDPVHFTAESPFGPYWSMTKFEDIMHVESRHDIFSSFPTIAIGDSPDGQYIENFISMDPPKHDKQRMAVAPAV
;
A
#
# COMPACT_ATOMS: atom_id res chain seq x y z
N MET A 1 25.75 -28.49 23.43
CA MET A 1 25.20 -27.31 22.73
C MET A 1 24.21 -27.84 21.71
N GLU A 2 22.97 -27.97 22.16
CA GLU A 2 21.91 -28.71 21.47
C GLU A 2 21.06 -27.67 20.71
N ILE A 3 21.05 -27.82 19.37
CA ILE A 3 20.25 -26.94 18.51
C ILE A 3 18.86 -27.56 18.45
N ALA A 4 17.90 -26.92 19.09
CA ALA A 4 16.50 -27.28 18.99
C ALA A 4 16.02 -27.01 17.55
N MET A 5 15.73 -28.06 16.81
CA MET A 5 15.03 -28.00 15.53
C MET A 5 13.58 -27.62 15.82
N SER A 6 13.14 -26.47 15.31
CA SER A 6 11.76 -26.08 15.32
C SER A 6 10.96 -26.97 14.38
N ASP A 7 9.95 -27.59 14.93
CA ASP A 7 8.96 -28.44 14.25
C ASP A 7 8.16 -27.61 13.25
N THR A 8 8.36 -27.84 11.96
CA THR A 8 7.63 -27.24 10.84
C THR A 8 6.65 -28.25 10.22
N SER A 9 5.85 -28.91 11.04
CA SER A 9 4.85 -29.85 10.54
C SER A 9 3.42 -29.38 10.83
N ASN A 10 2.87 -28.54 9.96
CA ASN A 10 1.43 -28.52 9.74
C ASN A 10 1.12 -28.59 8.23
N PRO A 11 1.09 -29.80 7.61
CA PRO A 11 0.84 -29.97 6.19
C PRO A 11 -0.65 -30.08 5.82
N THR A 12 -1.59 -29.80 6.71
CA THR A 12 -3.04 -29.97 6.47
C THR A 12 -3.87 -28.73 6.78
N GLY A 13 -3.29 -27.54 6.65
CA GLY A 13 -4.06 -26.29 6.76
C GLY A 13 -5.11 -26.19 5.65
N ASN A 14 -6.39 -26.25 6.01
CA ASN A 14 -7.49 -25.96 5.09
C ASN A 14 -7.26 -24.54 4.50
N PRO A 15 -7.30 -24.35 3.18
CA PRO A 15 -7.21 -23.01 2.58
C PRO A 15 -8.20 -22.00 3.15
N ALA A 16 -9.33 -22.46 3.68
CA ALA A 16 -10.30 -21.62 4.39
C ALA A 16 -9.78 -21.05 5.72
N ASP A 17 -8.77 -21.68 6.34
CA ASP A 17 -8.18 -21.19 7.60
C ASP A 17 -7.21 -20.05 7.34
N LEU A 18 -6.65 -19.95 6.14
CA LEU A 18 -5.85 -18.80 5.70
C LEU A 18 -6.68 -17.52 5.54
N LEU A 19 -7.98 -17.67 5.35
CA LEU A 19 -8.94 -16.56 5.22
C LEU A 19 -9.57 -16.17 6.56
N ARG A 20 -9.39 -16.96 7.60
CA ARG A 20 -9.78 -16.59 8.96
C ARG A 20 -8.67 -15.72 9.52
N GLY A 21 -8.97 -14.42 9.68
CA GLY A 21 -8.08 -13.56 10.43
C GLY A 21 -7.76 -14.19 11.78
N ASP A 22 -6.51 -14.07 12.20
CA ASP A 22 -6.05 -14.51 13.51
C ASP A 22 -6.96 -13.89 14.59
N PRO A 23 -7.74 -14.70 15.36
CA PRO A 23 -8.63 -14.17 16.39
C PRO A 23 -7.88 -13.46 17.52
N ASP A 24 -6.59 -13.75 17.68
CA ASP A 24 -5.72 -13.13 18.69
C ASP A 24 -4.96 -11.92 18.12
N ARG A 25 -5.11 -11.63 16.83
CA ARG A 25 -4.56 -10.42 16.24
C ARG A 25 -5.30 -9.22 16.83
N PRO A 26 -4.61 -8.33 17.57
CA PRO A 26 -5.24 -7.12 18.06
C PRO A 26 -5.86 -6.38 16.86
N SER A 27 -7.17 -6.14 16.93
CA SER A 27 -7.84 -5.28 15.95
C SER A 27 -7.05 -3.99 15.87
N ALA A 28 -6.62 -3.63 14.68
CA ALA A 28 -5.95 -2.36 14.49
C ALA A 28 -6.86 -1.28 15.06
N VAL A 29 -6.41 -0.62 16.12
CA VAL A 29 -7.13 0.53 16.66
C VAL A 29 -7.06 1.60 15.59
N LEU A 30 -8.17 1.75 14.87
CA LEU A 30 -8.25 2.77 13.85
C LEU A 30 -8.15 4.14 14.52
N PRO A 31 -7.36 5.06 13.99
CA PRO A 31 -7.25 6.39 14.53
C PRO A 31 -8.65 7.02 14.58
N SER A 32 -8.97 7.65 15.69
CA SER A 32 -10.25 8.34 15.92
C SER A 32 -9.98 9.81 16.20
N GLY A 33 -11.01 10.64 16.03
CA GLY A 33 -10.94 12.07 16.29
C GLY A 33 -11.16 12.91 15.03
N ASP A 34 -11.15 14.21 15.24
CA ASP A 34 -11.38 15.18 14.18
C ASP A 34 -10.19 15.26 13.23
N LEU A 35 -10.49 15.45 11.95
CA LEU A 35 -9.52 15.75 10.93
C LEU A 35 -9.13 17.22 10.96
N PRO A 36 -7.87 17.59 10.71
CA PRO A 36 -7.48 18.98 10.55
C PRO A 36 -8.16 19.59 9.32
N ASP A 37 -8.47 20.88 9.38
CA ASP A 37 -9.12 21.57 8.25
C ASP A 37 -8.19 21.59 7.02
N PRO A 38 -8.62 21.01 5.89
CA PRO A 38 -7.80 20.96 4.67
C PRO A 38 -7.44 22.34 4.12
N ALA A 39 -8.23 23.37 4.40
CA ALA A 39 -7.98 24.71 3.89
C ALA A 39 -6.86 25.46 4.64
N THR A 40 -6.68 25.14 5.91
CA THR A 40 -5.72 25.86 6.78
C THR A 40 -4.52 25.03 7.20
N THR A 41 -4.56 23.71 7.03
CA THR A 41 -3.44 22.80 7.34
C THR A 41 -2.25 23.12 6.46
N PRO A 42 -1.02 23.30 7.01
CA PRO A 42 0.18 23.41 6.19
C PRO A 42 0.35 22.22 5.26
N LEU A 43 0.82 22.43 4.02
CA LEU A 43 0.95 21.35 3.03
C LEU A 43 1.80 20.19 3.55
N ASP A 44 2.93 20.50 4.19
CA ASP A 44 3.84 19.51 4.79
C ASP A 44 3.25 18.70 5.96
N LYS A 45 2.03 19.03 6.39
CA LYS A 45 1.27 18.33 7.44
C LYS A 45 0.07 17.56 6.88
N ILE A 46 -0.15 17.59 5.59
CA ILE A 46 -1.19 16.78 4.95
C ILE A 46 -0.65 15.36 4.76
N ASP A 47 -1.24 14.42 5.47
CA ASP A 47 -0.99 12.99 5.31
C ASP A 47 -2.22 12.31 4.68
N VAL A 48 -2.15 12.00 3.39
CA VAL A 48 -3.26 11.34 2.68
C VAL A 48 -3.35 9.84 2.97
N SER A 49 -2.40 9.28 3.71
CA SER A 49 -2.48 7.91 4.22
C SER A 49 -3.32 7.78 5.48
N ASP A 50 -3.73 8.89 6.09
CA ASP A 50 -4.59 8.89 7.27
C ASP A 50 -5.94 8.23 6.95
N SER A 51 -6.18 7.06 7.55
CA SER A 51 -7.37 6.27 7.30
C SER A 51 -8.68 6.99 7.67
N ARG A 52 -8.63 8.00 8.57
CA ARG A 52 -9.80 8.82 8.94
C ARG A 52 -10.36 9.59 7.76
N LEU A 53 -9.50 9.99 6.80
CA LEU A 53 -9.94 10.68 5.58
C LEU A 53 -10.96 9.84 4.80
N PHE A 54 -10.73 8.54 4.72
CA PHE A 54 -11.59 7.61 3.99
C PHE A 54 -12.76 7.12 4.82
N GLN A 55 -12.56 6.88 6.11
CA GLN A 55 -13.63 6.48 7.02
C GLN A 55 -14.74 7.53 7.15
N GLN A 56 -14.37 8.81 7.10
CA GLN A 56 -15.29 9.93 7.22
C GLN A 56 -15.74 10.50 5.86
N ASP A 57 -15.31 9.89 4.75
CA ASP A 57 -15.49 10.38 3.36
C ASP A 57 -15.02 11.85 3.17
N ALA A 58 -13.98 12.25 3.89
CA ALA A 58 -13.47 13.61 3.96
C ALA A 58 -12.25 13.87 3.05
N TRP A 59 -11.79 12.88 2.29
CA TRP A 59 -10.54 12.93 1.50
C TRP A 59 -10.55 13.93 0.34
N ARG A 60 -11.72 14.22 -0.26
CA ARG A 60 -11.82 15.01 -1.49
C ARG A 60 -11.20 16.42 -1.41
N PRO A 61 -11.45 17.24 -0.38
CA PRO A 61 -10.85 18.57 -0.31
C PRO A 61 -9.33 18.54 -0.11
N TYR A 62 -8.78 17.55 0.59
CA TYR A 62 -7.33 17.39 0.74
C TYR A 62 -6.67 17.09 -0.62
N PHE A 63 -7.19 16.11 -1.36
CA PHE A 63 -6.68 15.80 -2.69
C PHE A 63 -6.92 16.94 -3.70
N ALA A 64 -8.01 17.69 -3.58
CA ALA A 64 -8.25 18.84 -4.44
C ALA A 64 -7.18 19.90 -4.22
N ARG A 65 -6.86 20.20 -2.96
CA ARG A 65 -5.82 21.15 -2.61
C ARG A 65 -4.43 20.70 -3.05
N LEU A 66 -4.08 19.44 -2.83
CA LEU A 66 -2.80 18.90 -3.29
C LEU A 66 -2.66 18.97 -4.82
N ARG A 67 -3.72 18.65 -5.58
CA ARG A 67 -3.69 18.80 -7.04
C ARG A 67 -3.40 20.23 -7.51
N GLU A 68 -3.83 21.20 -6.75
CA GLU A 68 -3.67 22.62 -7.10
C GLU A 68 -2.31 23.18 -6.65
N GLU A 69 -1.92 22.91 -5.40
CA GLU A 69 -0.80 23.57 -4.75
C GLU A 69 0.49 22.73 -4.71
N ASP A 70 0.36 21.38 -4.60
CA ASP A 70 1.49 20.46 -4.47
C ASP A 70 1.17 19.09 -5.08
N PRO A 71 1.09 18.97 -6.41
CA PRO A 71 0.58 17.77 -7.08
C PRO A 71 1.46 16.52 -6.93
N VAL A 72 2.74 16.68 -6.63
CA VAL A 72 3.69 15.60 -6.29
C VAL A 72 4.14 15.83 -4.85
N HIS A 73 3.30 15.42 -3.94
CA HIS A 73 3.40 15.74 -2.52
C HIS A 73 4.27 14.74 -1.75
N PHE A 74 5.21 15.24 -0.94
CA PHE A 74 6.05 14.42 -0.07
C PHE A 74 5.56 14.44 1.36
N THR A 75 5.17 13.29 1.88
CA THR A 75 4.86 13.08 3.30
C THR A 75 6.09 12.50 3.99
N ALA A 76 6.72 13.29 4.86
CA ALA A 76 7.96 12.90 5.54
C ALA A 76 7.70 11.91 6.68
N GLU A 77 6.55 12.03 7.35
CA GLU A 77 6.20 11.23 8.52
C GLU A 77 4.80 10.66 8.36
N SER A 78 4.69 9.35 8.33
CA SER A 78 3.43 8.62 8.34
C SER A 78 3.57 7.29 9.09
N PRO A 79 2.48 6.60 9.42
CA PRO A 79 2.53 5.23 9.96
C PRO A 79 3.24 4.22 9.06
N PHE A 80 3.42 4.56 7.78
CA PHE A 80 4.04 3.72 6.74
C PHE A 80 5.46 4.17 6.36
N GLY A 81 6.03 5.15 7.07
CA GLY A 81 7.26 5.82 6.69
C GLY A 81 7.06 6.96 5.67
N PRO A 82 8.13 7.53 5.14
CA PRO A 82 8.05 8.61 4.15
C PRO A 82 7.58 8.07 2.80
N TYR A 83 6.73 8.86 2.11
CA TYR A 83 6.23 8.49 0.79
C TYR A 83 5.87 9.70 -0.07
N TRP A 84 5.72 9.46 -1.38
CA TRP A 84 5.25 10.44 -2.35
C TRP A 84 3.82 10.15 -2.78
N SER A 85 2.99 11.18 -2.85
CA SER A 85 1.63 11.11 -3.38
C SER A 85 1.54 11.88 -4.69
N MET A 86 1.12 11.22 -5.75
CA MET A 86 0.83 11.86 -7.02
C MET A 86 -0.68 12.04 -7.19
N THR A 87 -1.10 13.26 -7.45
CA THR A 87 -2.51 13.62 -7.42
C THR A 87 -3.08 14.08 -8.76
N LYS A 88 -2.22 14.36 -9.76
CA LYS A 88 -2.62 14.67 -11.14
C LYS A 88 -2.57 13.43 -12.01
N PHE A 89 -3.56 13.29 -12.88
CA PHE A 89 -3.68 12.15 -13.78
C PHE A 89 -2.46 11.98 -14.71
N GLU A 90 -1.91 13.08 -15.22
CA GLU A 90 -0.74 13.04 -16.10
C GLU A 90 0.51 12.50 -15.39
N ASP A 91 0.73 12.91 -14.12
CA ASP A 91 1.83 12.41 -13.30
C ASP A 91 1.68 10.93 -12.99
N ILE A 92 0.45 10.49 -12.66
CA ILE A 92 0.13 9.08 -12.44
C ILE A 92 0.42 8.28 -13.70
N MET A 93 -0.08 8.72 -14.85
CA MET A 93 0.15 8.05 -16.14
C MET A 93 1.65 8.01 -16.51
N HIS A 94 2.40 9.06 -16.17
CA HIS A 94 3.85 9.08 -16.41
C HIS A 94 4.56 7.99 -15.58
N VAL A 95 4.24 7.86 -14.30
CA VAL A 95 4.84 6.86 -13.41
C VAL A 95 4.42 5.45 -13.82
N GLU A 96 3.14 5.21 -14.01
CA GLU A 96 2.58 3.90 -14.35
C GLU A 96 3.10 3.34 -15.70
N SER A 97 3.44 4.22 -16.64
CA SER A 97 3.94 3.80 -17.95
C SER A 97 5.46 3.59 -18.02
N ARG A 98 6.20 3.97 -16.97
CA ARG A 98 7.67 3.99 -16.97
C ARG A 98 8.27 2.96 -16.01
N HIS A 99 7.99 1.67 -16.29
CA HIS A 99 8.58 0.56 -15.53
C HIS A 99 10.12 0.50 -15.60
N ASP A 100 10.73 1.22 -16.53
CA ASP A 100 12.19 1.39 -16.65
C ASP A 100 12.78 2.32 -15.57
N ILE A 101 11.94 3.11 -14.90
CA ILE A 101 12.31 4.06 -13.85
C ILE A 101 11.63 3.72 -12.53
N PHE A 102 10.33 3.37 -12.59
CA PHE A 102 9.49 3.11 -11.43
C PHE A 102 9.14 1.63 -11.35
N SER A 103 9.48 1.00 -10.25
CA SER A 103 9.21 -0.41 -9.98
C SER A 103 7.88 -0.59 -9.25
N SER A 104 7.13 -1.64 -9.58
CA SER A 104 5.95 -2.08 -8.82
C SER A 104 6.33 -3.03 -7.66
N PHE A 105 7.58 -3.47 -7.61
CA PHE A 105 8.08 -4.33 -6.54
C PHE A 105 8.41 -3.51 -5.27
N PRO A 106 8.18 -4.05 -4.07
CA PRO A 106 7.75 -5.43 -3.77
C PRO A 106 6.24 -5.57 -3.53
N THR A 107 5.47 -4.49 -3.50
CA THR A 107 4.05 -4.51 -3.14
C THR A 107 3.30 -3.35 -3.79
N ILE A 108 2.00 -3.53 -3.95
CA ILE A 108 1.06 -2.50 -4.39
C ILE A 108 0.42 -1.75 -3.21
N ALA A 109 0.72 -2.16 -1.98
CA ALA A 109 0.22 -1.51 -0.77
C ALA A 109 1.25 -0.50 -0.24
N ILE A 110 0.78 0.57 0.36
CA ILE A 110 1.64 1.51 1.06
C ILE A 110 2.23 0.83 2.32
N GLY A 111 3.51 1.03 2.56
CA GLY A 111 4.25 0.50 3.69
C GLY A 111 4.86 -0.88 3.47
N ASP A 112 5.74 -1.24 4.37
CA ASP A 112 6.45 -2.51 4.34
C ASP A 112 5.65 -3.63 5.01
N SER A 113 5.87 -4.87 4.54
CA SER A 113 5.34 -6.03 5.23
C SER A 113 5.99 -6.15 6.62
N PRO A 114 5.20 -6.30 7.70
CA PRO A 114 5.73 -6.43 9.06
C PRO A 114 6.77 -7.57 9.21
N ASP A 115 6.59 -8.64 8.45
CA ASP A 115 7.46 -9.81 8.49
C ASP A 115 8.57 -9.77 7.42
N GLY A 116 8.65 -8.69 6.64
CA GLY A 116 9.53 -8.59 5.48
C GLY A 116 9.22 -9.60 4.37
N GLN A 117 8.08 -10.28 4.46
CA GLN A 117 7.64 -11.25 3.46
C GLN A 117 6.66 -10.59 2.49
N TYR A 118 6.91 -10.78 1.21
CA TYR A 118 6.05 -10.28 0.14
C TYR A 118 5.52 -11.45 -0.67
N ILE A 119 4.21 -11.45 -0.90
CA ILE A 119 3.58 -12.46 -1.76
C ILE A 119 3.80 -12.01 -3.20
N GLU A 120 4.61 -12.78 -3.92
CA GLU A 120 4.82 -12.53 -5.34
C GLU A 120 3.51 -12.75 -6.12
N ASN A 121 3.04 -11.71 -6.76
CA ASN A 121 1.93 -11.77 -7.69
C ASN A 121 2.24 -10.87 -8.91
N PHE A 122 1.57 -11.10 -10.04
CA PHE A 122 1.91 -10.38 -11.27
C PHE A 122 1.67 -8.87 -11.19
N ILE A 123 0.82 -8.39 -10.27
CA ILE A 123 0.53 -6.96 -10.09
C ILE A 123 1.72 -6.22 -9.47
N SER A 124 2.47 -6.90 -8.59
CA SER A 124 3.65 -6.36 -7.90
C SER A 124 4.97 -6.84 -8.51
N MET A 125 4.98 -7.17 -9.79
CA MET A 125 6.18 -7.61 -10.52
C MET A 125 6.52 -6.62 -11.63
N ASP A 126 7.80 -6.51 -11.90
CA ASP A 126 8.30 -5.78 -13.05
C ASP A 126 8.52 -6.70 -14.26
N PRO A 127 8.54 -6.16 -15.49
CA PRO A 127 8.98 -6.89 -16.68
C PRO A 127 10.41 -7.43 -16.51
N PRO A 128 10.77 -8.58 -17.10
CA PRO A 128 9.95 -9.43 -17.99
C PRO A 128 9.11 -10.47 -17.25
N LYS A 129 9.17 -10.53 -15.91
CA LYS A 129 8.46 -11.54 -15.11
C LYS A 129 6.95 -11.28 -15.14
N HIS A 130 6.56 -10.02 -14.96
CA HIS A 130 5.18 -9.55 -15.12
C HIS A 130 4.56 -10.01 -16.43
N ASP A 131 5.22 -9.73 -17.56
CA ASP A 131 4.67 -10.00 -18.90
C ASP A 131 4.44 -11.49 -19.13
N LYS A 132 5.36 -12.33 -18.66
CA LYS A 132 5.22 -13.78 -18.76
C LYS A 132 4.00 -14.31 -18.00
N GLN A 133 3.77 -13.82 -16.79
CA GLN A 133 2.62 -14.24 -16.00
C GLN A 133 1.32 -13.69 -16.55
N ARG A 134 1.30 -12.41 -16.97
CA ARG A 134 0.13 -11.78 -17.57
C ARG A 134 -0.30 -12.50 -18.86
N MET A 135 0.64 -12.85 -19.73
CA MET A 135 0.35 -13.61 -20.95
C MET A 135 -0.25 -14.99 -20.67
N ALA A 136 0.11 -15.63 -19.56
CA ALA A 136 -0.44 -16.92 -19.18
C ALA A 136 -1.93 -16.85 -18.78
N VAL A 137 -2.37 -15.74 -18.21
CA VAL A 137 -3.76 -15.55 -17.74
C VAL A 137 -4.63 -14.80 -18.75
N ALA A 138 -4.05 -14.03 -19.66
CA ALA A 138 -4.78 -13.23 -20.64
C ALA A 138 -5.79 -14.00 -21.52
N PRO A 139 -5.57 -15.27 -21.90
CA PRO A 139 -6.57 -16.02 -22.66
C PRO A 139 -7.80 -16.42 -21.82
N ALA A 140 -7.75 -16.31 -20.50
CA ALA A 140 -8.82 -16.71 -19.58
C ALA A 140 -9.71 -15.52 -19.17
N VAL A 141 -9.37 -14.31 -19.59
CA VAL A 141 -10.08 -13.05 -19.30
C VAL A 141 -10.58 -12.45 -20.59
#